data_d7e79ab9129ec736a280f057c70522ff
#
_entry.id   d7e79ab9129ec736a280f057c70522ff
#
_cell.length_a   1.000
_cell.length_b   1.000
_cell.length_c   1.000
_cell.angle_alpha   90.00
_cell.angle_beta   90.00
_cell.angle_gamma   90.00
#
_symmetry.space_group_name_H-M   'P 1'
#
loop_
_entity.id
_entity.type
_entity.pdbx_description
1 polymer ?
#
loop_
_entity_poly.entity_id
_entity_poly.type
_entity_poly.pdbx_seq_one_letter_code
_entity_poly.pdbx_strand_id
1 'polypeptide(L)'
;VKTDTSSFVNDMTTFNCADDVLTLLIHLGYLGYDSDSAEVFIPNNEIRSEFALSIKDSNEWSSVYDAIKKSDELLEATLRKDGNMVADIIENLHFETSILQYNDENALSYVISLAYYTARRKYKIVREMPLGKVYADLVFLPLPHYSELPAIVVELKWNHSAETAINQIKDNKYLQPKKSANKKD
;
A
#
# COMPACT_ATOMS: atom_id res chain seq x y z
N VAL A 1 -2.55 -0.74 12.18
CA VAL A 1 -1.55 -0.03 13.02
C VAL A 1 -1.51 -0.74 14.36
N LYS A 2 -0.30 -1.03 14.90
CA LYS A 2 -0.16 -1.58 16.25
C LYS A 2 -0.43 -0.49 17.27
N THR A 3 -1.13 -0.84 18.32
CA THR A 3 -1.54 0.08 19.38
C THR A 3 -1.47 -0.62 20.74
N ASP A 4 -0.89 0.08 21.72
CA ASP A 4 -0.92 -0.35 23.12
C ASP A 4 -2.16 0.26 23.82
N THR A 5 -3.11 -0.59 24.16
CA THR A 5 -4.35 -0.19 24.81
C THR A 5 -4.25 -0.16 26.34
N SER A 6 -3.10 -0.52 26.92
CA SER A 6 -2.94 -0.69 28.37
C SER A 6 -2.76 0.62 29.14
N SER A 7 -2.27 1.68 28.46
CA SER A 7 -1.95 2.98 29.08
C SER A 7 -3.13 3.96 29.09
N PHE A 8 -4.23 3.65 28.43
CA PHE A 8 -5.36 4.56 28.28
C PHE A 8 -6.11 4.79 29.60
N VAL A 9 -6.19 6.04 30.01
CA VAL A 9 -7.00 6.49 31.14
C VAL A 9 -8.32 7.04 30.59
N ASN A 10 -9.43 6.41 30.92
CA ASN A 10 -10.76 6.73 30.37
C ASN A 10 -11.35 8.03 30.98
N ASP A 11 -10.63 9.13 30.92
CA ASP A 11 -11.10 10.44 31.38
C ASP A 11 -11.52 11.39 30.25
N MET A 12 -11.35 10.98 28.99
CA MET A 12 -11.69 11.72 27.76
C MET A 12 -10.98 13.08 27.61
N THR A 13 -10.07 13.44 28.48
CA THR A 13 -9.42 14.75 28.50
C THR A 13 -7.90 14.68 28.45
N THR A 14 -7.32 13.54 28.84
CA THR A 14 -5.87 13.38 28.91
C THR A 14 -5.39 12.42 27.81
N PHE A 15 -4.82 12.99 26.74
CA PHE A 15 -4.18 12.22 25.68
C PHE A 15 -2.68 12.53 25.69
N ASN A 16 -1.87 11.55 26.04
CA ASN A 16 -0.42 11.71 26.13
C ASN A 16 0.29 11.23 24.86
N CYS A 17 -0.35 10.31 24.10
CA CYS A 17 0.21 9.71 22.90
C CYS A 17 -0.89 9.32 21.88
N ALA A 18 -0.46 8.90 20.70
CA ALA A 18 -1.36 8.43 19.65
C ALA A 18 -2.17 7.19 20.06
N ASP A 19 -1.58 6.32 20.89
CA ASP A 19 -2.24 5.10 21.37
C ASP A 19 -3.47 5.42 22.23
N ASP A 20 -3.43 6.48 23.02
CA ASP A 20 -4.58 6.95 23.82
C ASP A 20 -5.76 7.36 22.93
N VAL A 21 -5.47 8.10 21.85
CA VAL A 21 -6.48 8.51 20.85
C VAL A 21 -7.06 7.30 20.12
N LEU A 22 -6.21 6.39 19.67
CA LEU A 22 -6.63 5.17 18.99
C LEU A 22 -7.49 4.30 19.92
N THR A 23 -7.10 4.17 21.19
CA THR A 23 -7.86 3.41 22.20
C THR A 23 -9.21 4.05 22.47
N LEU A 24 -9.30 5.39 22.55
CA LEU A 24 -10.59 6.06 22.64
C LEU A 24 -11.49 5.75 21.44
N LEU A 25 -10.95 5.80 20.22
CA LEU A 25 -11.71 5.51 19.00
C LEU A 25 -12.19 4.05 18.94
N ILE A 26 -11.44 3.11 19.54
CA ILE A 26 -11.87 1.72 19.72
C ILE A 26 -13.07 1.67 20.67
N HIS A 27 -12.99 2.31 21.84
CA HIS A 27 -14.08 2.34 22.84
C HIS A 27 -15.35 3.01 22.29
N LEU A 28 -15.21 4.02 21.45
CA LEU A 28 -16.34 4.68 20.78
C LEU A 28 -16.91 3.89 19.59
N GLY A 29 -16.28 2.78 19.19
CA GLY A 29 -16.73 1.95 18.08
C GLY A 29 -16.35 2.46 16.68
N TYR A 30 -15.50 3.49 16.60
CA TYR A 30 -14.99 4.00 15.31
C TYR A 30 -13.88 3.10 14.74
N LEU A 31 -13.14 2.40 15.59
CA LEU A 31 -12.09 1.48 15.18
C LEU A 31 -12.33 0.08 15.75
N GLY A 32 -11.94 -0.94 14.98
CA GLY A 32 -11.83 -2.29 15.46
C GLY A 32 -10.44 -2.56 16.02
N TYR A 33 -10.35 -3.53 16.94
CA TYR A 33 -9.09 -3.97 17.54
C TYR A 33 -8.95 -5.48 17.44
N ASP A 34 -7.83 -5.95 16.92
CA ASP A 34 -7.46 -7.36 16.91
C ASP A 34 -6.49 -7.61 18.07
N SER A 35 -6.94 -8.33 19.08
CA SER A 35 -6.16 -8.64 20.29
C SER A 35 -4.95 -9.55 20.02
N ASP A 36 -5.01 -10.38 18.96
CA ASP A 36 -3.96 -11.35 18.67
C ASP A 36 -2.75 -10.68 17.99
N SER A 37 -3.02 -9.72 17.13
CA SER A 37 -1.99 -8.93 16.44
C SER A 37 -1.68 -7.59 17.11
N ALA A 38 -2.47 -7.18 18.10
CA ALA A 38 -2.48 -5.85 18.71
C ALA A 38 -2.66 -4.73 17.67
N GLU A 39 -3.47 -4.97 16.65
CA GLU A 39 -3.68 -4.05 15.54
C GLU A 39 -5.05 -3.40 15.54
N VAL A 40 -5.03 -2.10 15.22
CA VAL A 40 -6.23 -1.29 15.01
C VAL A 40 -6.57 -1.24 13.53
N PHE A 41 -7.87 -1.35 13.21
CA PHE A 41 -8.36 -1.31 11.83
C PHE A 41 -9.71 -0.58 11.74
N ILE A 42 -10.05 -0.12 10.53
CA ILE A 42 -11.36 0.48 10.25
C ILE A 42 -12.36 -0.67 10.00
N PRO A 43 -13.43 -0.80 10.83
CA PRO A 43 -14.26 -2.01 10.86
C PRO A 43 -15.17 -2.17 9.64
N ASN A 44 -15.57 -1.08 9.00
CA ASN A 44 -16.52 -1.11 7.89
C ASN A 44 -16.36 0.10 6.94
N ASN A 45 -17.11 0.08 5.83
CA ASN A 45 -17.03 1.11 4.81
C ASN A 45 -17.72 2.42 5.22
N GLU A 46 -18.72 2.37 6.08
CA GLU A 46 -19.41 3.55 6.60
C GLU A 46 -18.44 4.39 7.40
N ILE A 47 -17.77 3.82 8.38
CA ILE A 47 -16.75 4.51 9.20
C ILE A 47 -15.60 5.01 8.32
N ARG A 48 -15.19 4.24 7.31
CA ARG A 48 -14.16 4.70 6.36
C ARG A 48 -14.61 5.95 5.61
N SER A 49 -15.85 6.00 5.18
CA SER A 49 -16.41 7.16 4.48
C SER A 49 -16.49 8.38 5.38
N GLU A 50 -16.88 8.21 6.66
CA GLU A 50 -16.91 9.28 7.63
C GLU A 50 -15.52 9.87 7.91
N PHE A 51 -14.50 9.02 8.07
CA PHE A 51 -13.12 9.48 8.20
C PHE A 51 -12.66 10.24 6.95
N ALA A 52 -12.97 9.73 5.75
CA ALA A 52 -12.61 10.39 4.50
C ALA A 52 -13.28 11.77 4.37
N LEU A 53 -14.57 11.89 4.76
CA LEU A 53 -15.27 13.16 4.77
C LEU A 53 -14.67 14.14 5.79
N SER A 54 -14.39 13.69 7.00
CA SER A 54 -13.77 14.51 8.05
C SER A 54 -12.40 15.05 7.64
N ILE A 55 -11.61 14.24 6.92
CA ILE A 55 -10.32 14.66 6.37
C ILE A 55 -10.51 15.69 5.25
N LYS A 56 -11.52 15.51 4.39
CA LYS A 56 -11.79 16.40 3.27
C LYS A 56 -12.21 17.81 3.72
N ASP A 57 -12.97 17.90 4.79
CA ASP A 57 -13.51 19.18 5.29
C ASP A 57 -12.47 20.01 6.06
N SER A 58 -11.31 19.43 6.38
CA SER A 58 -10.22 20.16 7.04
C SER A 58 -9.20 20.63 6.00
N ASN A 59 -8.93 21.95 5.95
CA ASN A 59 -7.93 22.52 5.04
C ASN A 59 -6.50 21.93 5.24
N GLU A 60 -6.20 21.43 6.42
CA GLU A 60 -4.90 20.81 6.76
C GLU A 60 -4.75 19.39 6.18
N TRP A 61 -5.87 18.71 5.90
CA TRP A 61 -5.87 17.31 5.44
C TRP A 61 -6.24 17.14 3.97
N SER A 62 -6.49 18.22 3.25
CA SER A 62 -6.87 18.17 1.83
C SER A 62 -5.81 17.45 0.99
N SER A 63 -4.53 17.69 1.25
CA SER A 63 -3.41 17.02 0.56
C SER A 63 -3.39 15.50 0.80
N VAL A 64 -3.72 15.07 2.03
CA VAL A 64 -3.79 13.63 2.36
C VAL A 64 -4.98 12.98 1.65
N TYR A 65 -6.12 13.65 1.61
CA TYR A 65 -7.30 13.18 0.88
C TYR A 65 -7.02 13.03 -0.62
N ASP A 66 -6.38 14.01 -1.21
CA ASP A 66 -6.01 14.00 -2.63
C ASP A 66 -5.01 12.88 -2.94
N ALA A 67 -4.04 12.66 -2.06
CA ALA A 67 -3.10 11.54 -2.17
C ALA A 67 -3.81 10.17 -2.10
N ILE A 68 -4.79 10.00 -1.20
CA ILE A 68 -5.60 8.79 -1.11
C ILE A 68 -6.42 8.58 -2.40
N LYS A 69 -7.04 9.63 -2.91
CA LYS A 69 -7.82 9.58 -4.15
C LYS A 69 -6.93 9.24 -5.35
N LYS A 70 -5.79 9.91 -5.49
CA LYS A 70 -4.81 9.62 -6.55
C LYS A 70 -4.30 8.16 -6.46
N SER A 71 -4.14 7.61 -5.26
CA SER A 71 -3.74 6.21 -5.07
C SER A 71 -4.79 5.21 -5.56
N ASP A 72 -6.08 5.47 -5.36
CA ASP A 72 -7.15 4.63 -5.90
C ASP A 72 -7.19 4.72 -7.44
N GLU A 73 -7.09 5.93 -8.01
CA GLU A 73 -7.04 6.16 -9.46
C GLU A 73 -5.83 5.45 -10.10
N LEU A 74 -4.68 5.48 -9.44
CA LEU A 74 -3.46 4.81 -9.89
C LEU A 74 -3.65 3.28 -9.97
N LEU A 75 -4.23 2.66 -8.95
CA LEU A 75 -4.50 1.22 -8.98
C LEU A 75 -5.45 0.86 -10.12
N GLU A 76 -6.51 1.62 -10.31
CA GLU A 76 -7.47 1.39 -11.40
C GLU A 76 -6.84 1.57 -12.78
N ALA A 77 -6.00 2.60 -12.97
CA ALA A 77 -5.27 2.81 -14.22
C ALA A 77 -4.33 1.62 -14.51
N THR A 78 -3.64 1.12 -13.49
CA THR A 78 -2.78 -0.06 -13.60
C THR A 78 -3.55 -1.30 -14.03
N LEU A 79 -4.71 -1.56 -13.41
CA LEU A 79 -5.55 -2.71 -13.75
C LEU A 79 -6.13 -2.59 -15.17
N ARG A 80 -6.40 -1.38 -15.64
CA ARG A 80 -6.83 -1.11 -17.03
C ARG A 80 -5.67 -1.09 -18.03
N LYS A 81 -4.41 -1.20 -17.55
CA LYS A 81 -3.19 -1.13 -18.35
C LYS A 81 -3.01 0.23 -19.05
N ASP A 82 -3.48 1.29 -18.42
CA ASP A 82 -3.30 2.67 -18.90
C ASP A 82 -1.95 3.21 -18.44
N GLY A 83 -0.91 2.89 -19.20
CA GLY A 83 0.47 3.26 -18.86
C GLY A 83 0.71 4.77 -18.83
N ASN A 84 0.00 5.55 -19.66
CA ASN A 84 0.14 7.01 -19.67
C ASN A 84 -0.40 7.61 -18.36
N MET A 85 -1.61 7.22 -17.98
CA MET A 85 -2.21 7.69 -16.73
C MET A 85 -1.40 7.27 -15.50
N VAL A 86 -0.84 6.04 -15.49
CA VAL A 86 0.06 5.57 -14.43
C VAL A 86 1.30 6.45 -14.35
N ALA A 87 1.94 6.77 -15.48
CA ALA A 87 3.12 7.61 -15.53
C ALA A 87 2.83 9.03 -15.03
N ASP A 88 1.75 9.66 -15.50
CA ASP A 88 1.34 11.01 -15.11
C ASP A 88 1.07 11.12 -13.59
N ILE A 89 0.37 10.14 -13.02
CA ILE A 89 0.08 10.14 -11.57
C ILE A 89 1.37 9.98 -10.76
N ILE A 90 2.26 9.06 -11.16
CA ILE A 90 3.53 8.82 -10.44
C ILE A 90 4.45 10.04 -10.56
N GLU A 91 4.53 10.67 -11.73
CA GLU A 91 5.34 11.87 -11.95
C GLU A 91 4.86 13.02 -11.06
N ASN A 92 3.56 13.28 -11.01
CA ASN A 92 2.99 14.31 -10.15
C ASN A 92 3.27 14.04 -8.67
N LEU A 93 3.12 12.80 -8.20
CA LEU A 93 3.43 12.43 -6.82
C LEU A 93 4.92 12.58 -6.50
N HIS A 94 5.79 12.29 -7.46
CA HIS A 94 7.24 12.47 -7.30
C HIS A 94 7.61 13.96 -7.14
N PHE A 95 7.00 14.86 -7.90
CA PHE A 95 7.20 16.29 -7.77
C PHE A 95 6.66 16.86 -6.45
N GLU A 96 5.51 16.41 -5.99
CA GLU A 96 4.91 16.84 -4.71
C GLU A 96 5.71 16.35 -3.49
N THR A 97 6.38 15.22 -3.60
CA THR A 97 7.24 14.63 -2.56
C THR A 97 8.70 15.08 -2.64
N SER A 98 8.96 16.32 -3.03
CA SER A 98 10.31 16.90 -3.20
C SER A 98 11.23 16.81 -1.96
N ILE A 99 10.74 16.32 -0.82
CA ILE A 99 11.50 16.00 0.39
C ILE A 99 12.44 14.79 0.17
N LEU A 100 12.18 13.97 -0.84
CA LEU A 100 12.98 12.78 -1.13
C LEU A 100 13.89 13.07 -2.34
N GLN A 101 14.97 13.80 -2.12
CA GLN A 101 16.09 13.88 -3.07
C GLN A 101 16.84 12.55 -3.16
N TYR A 102 16.12 11.50 -3.52
CA TYR A 102 16.72 10.19 -3.68
C TYR A 102 16.78 9.85 -5.17
N ASN A 103 17.98 9.63 -5.65
CA ASN A 103 18.29 9.35 -7.04
C ASN A 103 18.71 7.89 -7.22
N ASP A 104 17.98 6.95 -6.58
CA ASP A 104 18.27 5.53 -6.70
C ASP A 104 16.99 4.66 -6.75
N GLU A 105 17.15 3.37 -7.07
CA GLU A 105 16.04 2.41 -7.17
C GLU A 105 15.30 2.22 -5.84
N ASN A 106 15.98 2.34 -4.70
CA ASN A 106 15.36 2.18 -3.38
C ASN A 106 14.37 3.31 -3.10
N ALA A 107 14.77 4.55 -3.39
CA ALA A 107 13.92 5.71 -3.22
C ALA A 107 12.70 5.63 -4.13
N LEU A 108 12.88 5.24 -5.38
CA LEU A 108 11.79 5.01 -6.31
C LEU A 108 10.82 3.93 -5.77
N SER A 109 11.34 2.86 -5.18
CA SER A 109 10.54 1.82 -4.55
C SER A 109 9.67 2.35 -3.39
N TYR A 110 10.19 3.30 -2.59
CA TYR A 110 9.40 3.94 -1.53
C TYR A 110 8.29 4.82 -2.11
N VAL A 111 8.60 5.64 -3.11
CA VAL A 111 7.60 6.50 -3.78
C VAL A 111 6.48 5.65 -4.37
N ILE A 112 6.81 4.59 -5.08
CA ILE A 112 5.83 3.67 -5.66
C ILE A 112 4.99 2.99 -4.56
N SER A 113 5.62 2.55 -3.47
CA SER A 113 4.90 1.92 -2.35
C SER A 113 3.91 2.88 -1.69
N LEU A 114 4.24 4.17 -1.62
CA LEU A 114 3.36 5.23 -1.11
C LEU A 114 2.26 5.57 -2.12
N ALA A 115 2.61 5.69 -3.40
CA ALA A 115 1.66 5.95 -4.47
C ALA A 115 0.53 4.91 -4.52
N TYR A 116 0.86 3.64 -4.27
CA TYR A 116 -0.11 2.54 -4.18
C TYR A 116 -0.61 2.26 -2.76
N TYR A 117 -0.64 3.27 -1.88
CA TYR A 117 -1.03 3.05 -0.49
C TYR A 117 -2.38 2.35 -0.32
N THR A 118 -3.40 2.79 -1.06
CA THR A 118 -4.75 2.23 -0.97
C THR A 118 -4.90 0.85 -1.59
N ALA A 119 -3.96 0.45 -2.46
CA ALA A 119 -3.94 -0.91 -3.02
C ALA A 119 -3.86 -1.99 -1.93
N ARG A 120 -3.35 -1.65 -0.72
CA ARG A 120 -3.32 -2.56 0.46
C ARG A 120 -4.69 -3.05 0.90
N ARG A 121 -5.77 -2.41 0.46
CA ARG A 121 -7.15 -2.88 0.68
C ARG A 121 -7.48 -4.15 -0.10
N LYS A 122 -6.83 -4.34 -1.25
CA LYS A 122 -7.07 -5.45 -2.20
C LYS A 122 -5.86 -6.37 -2.36
N TYR A 123 -4.67 -5.89 -2.01
CA TYR A 123 -3.40 -6.57 -2.24
C TYR A 123 -2.51 -6.57 -1.00
N LYS A 124 -1.79 -7.66 -0.80
CA LYS A 124 -0.58 -7.69 0.02
C LYS A 124 0.58 -7.19 -0.84
N ILE A 125 1.17 -6.05 -0.49
CA ILE A 125 2.33 -5.49 -1.18
C ILE A 125 3.59 -6.01 -0.49
N VAL A 126 4.45 -6.69 -1.24
CA VAL A 126 5.71 -7.27 -0.76
C VAL A 126 6.84 -6.62 -1.54
N ARG A 127 7.81 -6.04 -0.82
CA ARG A 127 9.06 -5.51 -1.40
C ARG A 127 10.11 -6.59 -1.37
N GLU A 128 11.02 -6.55 -2.36
CA GLU A 128 12.15 -7.48 -2.47
C GLU A 128 11.71 -8.94 -2.33
N MET A 129 10.63 -9.28 -3.03
CA MET A 129 10.09 -10.64 -2.93
C MET A 129 11.01 -11.64 -3.61
N PRO A 130 11.49 -12.69 -2.90
CA PRO A 130 12.32 -13.71 -3.51
C PRO A 130 11.49 -14.58 -4.47
N LEU A 131 11.88 -14.61 -5.73
CA LEU A 131 11.29 -15.43 -6.79
C LEU A 131 12.34 -16.40 -7.36
N GLY A 132 12.71 -17.38 -6.56
CA GLY A 132 13.77 -18.35 -6.89
C GLY A 132 15.16 -17.79 -6.57
N LYS A 133 15.99 -17.53 -7.62
CA LYS A 133 17.35 -16.99 -7.46
C LYS A 133 17.45 -15.48 -7.56
N VAL A 134 16.32 -14.81 -7.80
CA VAL A 134 16.22 -13.37 -8.04
C VAL A 134 15.14 -12.77 -7.15
N TYR A 135 15.16 -11.45 -7.02
CA TYR A 135 14.17 -10.69 -6.25
C TYR A 135 13.41 -9.79 -7.19
N ALA A 136 12.10 -9.69 -7.01
CA ALA A 136 11.29 -8.65 -7.63
C ALA A 136 11.21 -7.45 -6.69
N ASP A 137 11.36 -6.24 -7.22
CA ASP A 137 11.39 -5.02 -6.40
C ASP A 137 10.08 -4.83 -5.62
N LEU A 138 8.93 -5.03 -6.28
CA LEU A 138 7.61 -4.97 -5.67
C LEU A 138 6.70 -6.04 -6.29
N VAL A 139 5.93 -6.71 -5.43
CA VAL A 139 4.89 -7.66 -5.86
C VAL A 139 3.60 -7.36 -5.11
N PHE A 140 2.52 -7.25 -5.86
CA PHE A 140 1.16 -7.11 -5.35
C PHE A 140 0.47 -8.46 -5.46
N LEU A 141 0.22 -9.10 -4.34
CA LEU A 141 -0.50 -10.37 -4.25
C LEU A 141 -1.95 -10.10 -3.85
N PRO A 142 -2.95 -10.49 -4.66
CA PRO A 142 -4.34 -10.31 -4.29
C PRO A 142 -4.65 -10.93 -2.93
N LEU A 143 -5.43 -10.23 -2.11
CA LEU A 143 -5.96 -10.81 -0.88
C LEU A 143 -7.00 -11.89 -1.21
N PRO A 144 -7.28 -12.85 -0.31
CA PRO A 144 -8.19 -13.97 -0.58
C PRO A 144 -9.58 -13.56 -1.11
N HIS A 145 -10.13 -12.44 -0.61
CA HIS A 145 -11.42 -11.91 -1.07
C HIS A 145 -11.38 -11.22 -2.44
N TYR A 146 -10.19 -11.04 -3.02
CA TYR A 146 -9.93 -10.39 -4.31
C TYR A 146 -9.09 -11.29 -5.21
N SER A 147 -9.26 -12.61 -5.07
CA SER A 147 -8.50 -13.62 -5.81
C SER A 147 -8.71 -13.58 -7.33
N GLU A 148 -9.76 -12.91 -7.80
CA GLU A 148 -10.05 -12.65 -9.22
C GLU A 148 -9.13 -11.57 -9.83
N LEU A 149 -8.51 -10.75 -8.99
CA LEU A 149 -7.59 -9.73 -9.45
C LEU A 149 -6.23 -10.34 -9.84
N PRO A 150 -5.55 -9.79 -10.85
CA PRO A 150 -4.24 -10.28 -11.24
C PRO A 150 -3.19 -9.94 -10.18
N ALA A 151 -2.22 -10.83 -9.97
CA ALA A 151 -0.99 -10.44 -9.30
C ALA A 151 -0.21 -9.47 -10.19
N ILE A 152 0.43 -8.46 -9.59
CA ILE A 152 1.20 -7.43 -10.30
C ILE A 152 2.65 -7.53 -9.84
N VAL A 153 3.57 -7.62 -10.79
CA VAL A 153 5.02 -7.57 -10.54
C VAL A 153 5.53 -6.25 -11.10
N VAL A 154 6.24 -5.51 -10.27
CA VAL A 154 6.86 -4.23 -10.64
C VAL A 154 8.36 -4.38 -10.50
N GLU A 155 9.07 -4.06 -11.56
CA GLU A 155 10.52 -3.97 -11.62
C GLU A 155 10.89 -2.51 -11.86
N LEU A 156 11.78 -1.97 -11.05
CA LEU A 156 12.18 -0.59 -11.06
C LEU A 156 13.57 -0.46 -11.68
N LYS A 157 13.77 0.55 -12.51
CA LYS A 157 15.06 0.87 -13.07
C LYS A 157 15.26 2.38 -13.05
N TRP A 158 16.35 2.79 -12.45
CA TRP A 158 16.78 4.18 -12.43
C TRP A 158 17.69 4.47 -13.64
N ASN A 159 17.41 5.51 -14.40
CA ASN A 159 18.17 5.90 -15.60
C ASN A 159 18.31 4.80 -16.68
N HIS A 160 17.37 3.85 -16.73
CA HIS A 160 17.30 2.81 -17.75
C HIS A 160 15.94 2.83 -18.44
N SER A 161 15.85 2.17 -19.62
CA SER A 161 14.59 2.10 -20.35
C SER A 161 13.61 1.10 -19.71
N ALA A 162 12.32 1.28 -19.96
CA ALA A 162 11.28 0.35 -19.53
C ALA A 162 11.48 -1.05 -20.13
N GLU A 163 12.06 -1.15 -21.35
CA GLU A 163 12.37 -2.44 -21.98
C GLU A 163 13.36 -3.25 -21.15
N THR A 164 14.32 -2.61 -20.50
CA THR A 164 15.29 -3.28 -19.62
C THR A 164 14.57 -3.95 -18.45
N ALA A 165 13.64 -3.25 -17.80
CA ALA A 165 12.84 -3.82 -16.70
C ALA A 165 11.93 -4.97 -17.19
N ILE A 166 11.26 -4.80 -18.33
CA ILE A 166 10.38 -5.82 -18.92
C ILE A 166 11.17 -7.09 -19.29
N ASN A 167 12.36 -6.94 -19.86
CA ASN A 167 13.23 -8.06 -20.21
C ASN A 167 13.68 -8.80 -18.94
N GLN A 168 14.03 -8.07 -17.88
CA GLN A 168 14.38 -8.68 -16.60
C GLN A 168 13.22 -9.52 -16.04
N ILE A 169 11.98 -9.03 -16.09
CA ILE A 169 10.78 -9.77 -15.66
C ILE A 169 10.61 -11.06 -16.49
N LYS A 170 10.80 -10.99 -17.81
CA LYS A 170 10.66 -12.13 -18.72
C LYS A 170 11.76 -13.16 -18.53
N ASP A 171 13.01 -12.72 -18.44
CA ASP A 171 14.20 -13.59 -18.32
C ASP A 171 14.21 -14.30 -16.98
N ASN A 172 13.80 -13.65 -15.91
CA ASN A 172 13.71 -14.20 -14.57
C ASN A 172 12.49 -15.12 -14.36
N LYS A 173 11.58 -15.21 -15.35
CA LYS A 173 10.41 -16.10 -15.32
C LYS A 173 9.55 -15.95 -14.06
N TYR A 174 9.36 -14.73 -13.58
CA TYR A 174 8.59 -14.43 -12.36
C TYR A 174 7.19 -15.05 -12.32
N LEU A 175 6.59 -15.36 -13.47
CA LEU A 175 5.21 -15.81 -13.60
C LEU A 175 5.07 -17.32 -13.90
N GLN A 176 6.12 -18.13 -13.79
CA GLN A 176 5.95 -19.57 -14.00
C GLN A 176 5.43 -20.25 -12.72
N PRO A 177 4.27 -20.96 -12.78
CA PRO A 177 3.83 -21.79 -11.67
C PRO A 177 4.91 -22.83 -11.40
N LYS A 178 5.33 -22.99 -10.14
CA LYS A 178 6.18 -24.11 -9.73
C LYS A 178 5.48 -25.38 -10.19
N LYS A 179 6.07 -26.11 -11.17
CA LYS A 179 5.68 -27.49 -11.43
C LYS A 179 5.79 -28.22 -10.10
N SER A 180 4.66 -28.67 -9.56
CA SER A 180 4.65 -29.55 -8.40
C SER A 180 5.61 -30.69 -8.73
N ALA A 181 6.67 -30.81 -7.94
CA ALA A 181 7.52 -32.00 -7.99
C ALA A 181 6.61 -33.18 -7.61
N ASN A 182 6.16 -33.94 -8.60
CA ASN A 182 5.59 -35.25 -8.38
C ASN A 182 6.61 -36.03 -7.56
N LYS A 183 6.34 -36.20 -6.27
CA LYS A 183 6.91 -37.32 -5.53
C LYS A 183 6.45 -38.58 -6.26
N LYS A 184 7.35 -39.18 -7.02
CA LYS A 184 7.26 -40.60 -7.33
C LYS A 184 7.81 -41.36 -6.13
N ASP A 185 6.98 -42.28 -5.71
CA ASP A 185 7.18 -43.33 -4.72
C ASP A 185 8.61 -43.90 -4.67
#